data_cd5d8b2bf3b095f8db688ae244974dd0
#
_entry.id   cd5d8b2bf3b095f8db688ae244974dd0
#
_cell.length_a   1.000
_cell.length_b   1.000
_cell.length_c   1.000
_cell.angle_alpha   90.00
_cell.angle_beta   90.00
_cell.angle_gamma   90.00
#
_symmetry.space_group_name_H-M   'P 1'
#
loop_
_entity.id
_entity.type
_entity.pdbx_description
1 polymer ?
#
loop_
_entity_poly.entity_id
_entity_poly.type
_entity_poly.pdbx_seq_one_letter_code
_entity_poly.pdbx_strand_id
1 'polypeptide(L)'
;MNLREMSKLNVPIVSIITGEGCSGGALGLAVADRVMMLEHAYYTVISPEGCASILWRDAARYADAAEALKITSKDLLELGIIDEEISEPLGGAHSDYNVVAENMRSSIVNALNELAKKSPEKLREERYAKFRAMGRFIED
;
A
#
# COMPACT_ATOMS: atom_id res chain seq x y z
N MET A 1 10.22 15.38 6.98
CA MET A 1 11.42 14.82 7.65
C MET A 1 11.35 13.31 7.78
N ASN A 2 10.27 12.73 8.28
CA ASN A 2 10.15 11.28 8.52
C ASN A 2 10.23 10.39 7.27
N LEU A 3 9.61 10.77 6.15
CA LEU A 3 9.71 10.05 4.87
C LEU A 3 11.16 9.88 4.41
N ARG A 4 11.95 10.95 4.49
CA ARG A 4 13.37 10.92 4.12
C ARG A 4 14.18 9.99 5.04
N GLU A 5 13.89 9.98 6.33
CA GLU A 5 14.61 9.11 7.26
C GLU A 5 14.21 7.64 7.09
N MET A 6 12.92 7.35 6.88
CA MET A 6 12.47 5.99 6.57
C MET A 6 13.11 5.45 5.28
N SER A 7 13.19 6.26 4.23
CA SER A 7 13.79 5.81 2.96
C SER A 7 15.26 5.41 3.08
N LYS A 8 15.97 5.88 4.11
CA LYS A 8 17.40 5.62 4.35
C LYS A 8 17.66 4.44 5.29
N LEU A 9 16.64 3.86 5.90
CA LEU A 9 16.81 2.77 6.86
C LEU A 9 17.50 1.57 6.21
N ASN A 10 18.49 1.04 6.92
CA ASN A 10 19.35 -0.07 6.50
C ASN A 10 18.83 -1.43 6.96
N VAL A 11 17.53 -1.52 7.20
CA VAL A 11 16.83 -2.73 7.67
C VAL A 11 15.62 -3.00 6.78
N PRO A 12 15.16 -4.25 6.71
CA PRO A 12 13.90 -4.58 6.06
C PRO A 12 12.73 -3.80 6.65
N ILE A 13 11.88 -3.27 5.78
CA ILE A 13 10.64 -2.59 6.16
C ILE A 13 9.48 -3.27 5.43
N VAL A 14 8.53 -3.78 6.21
CA VAL A 14 7.26 -4.33 5.72
C VAL A 14 6.13 -3.46 6.25
N SER A 15 5.25 -3.00 5.37
CA SER A 15 4.06 -2.22 5.72
C SER A 15 2.81 -2.97 5.28
N ILE A 16 1.79 -2.99 6.13
CA ILE A 16 0.52 -3.65 5.84
C ILE A 16 -0.62 -2.67 6.06
N ILE A 17 -1.45 -2.49 5.04
CA ILE A 17 -2.69 -1.74 5.13
C ILE A 17 -3.79 -2.71 5.57
N THR A 18 -4.27 -2.55 6.80
CA THR A 18 -5.25 -3.47 7.41
C THR A 18 -6.68 -2.94 7.41
N GLY A 19 -6.87 -1.72 6.87
CA GLY A 19 -8.15 -1.04 6.82
C GLY A 19 -8.04 0.21 5.96
N GLU A 20 -8.21 1.37 6.55
CA GLU A 20 -8.23 2.65 5.86
C GLU A 20 -6.85 3.30 5.80
N GLY A 21 -6.13 3.11 4.68
CA GLY A 21 -4.87 3.81 4.39
C GLY A 21 -5.11 5.07 3.55
N CYS A 22 -4.97 6.26 4.16
CA CYS A 22 -5.27 7.50 3.45
C CYS A 22 -4.21 8.59 3.67
N SER A 23 -4.00 9.39 2.59
CA SER A 23 -3.25 10.64 2.62
C SER A 23 -1.77 10.50 3.02
N GLY A 24 -1.18 11.58 3.50
CA GLY A 24 0.24 11.66 3.85
C GLY A 24 0.66 10.74 4.99
N GLY A 25 -0.25 10.39 5.90
CA GLY A 25 0.01 9.43 6.96
C GLY A 25 0.25 8.03 6.43
N ALA A 26 -0.64 7.57 5.55
CA ALA A 26 -0.50 6.26 4.89
C ALA A 26 0.73 6.24 3.97
N LEU A 27 0.97 7.31 3.20
CA LEU A 27 2.17 7.44 2.37
C LEU A 27 3.45 7.32 3.20
N GLY A 28 3.48 8.00 4.37
CA GLY A 28 4.65 7.96 5.26
C GLY A 28 4.98 6.57 5.78
N LEU A 29 3.96 5.81 6.13
CA LEU A 29 4.12 4.43 6.62
C LEU A 29 4.42 3.44 5.48
N ALA A 30 3.97 3.71 4.26
CA ALA A 30 4.18 2.85 3.10
C ALA A 30 5.55 3.01 2.42
N VAL A 31 6.46 3.85 2.93
CA VAL A 31 7.86 3.87 2.47
C VAL A 31 8.57 2.60 2.96
N ALA A 32 8.31 1.49 2.30
CA ALA A 32 8.71 0.15 2.70
C ALA A 32 9.26 -0.67 1.53
N ASP A 33 10.01 -1.75 1.84
CA ASP A 33 10.50 -2.72 0.85
C ASP A 33 9.37 -3.61 0.34
N ARG A 34 8.41 -3.92 1.23
CA ARG A 34 7.15 -4.61 0.89
C ARG A 34 5.97 -3.82 1.45
N VAL A 35 5.01 -3.55 0.59
CA VAL A 35 3.72 -2.95 0.95
C VAL A 35 2.64 -3.98 0.65
N MET A 36 1.98 -4.45 1.67
CA MET A 36 0.92 -5.45 1.60
C MET A 36 -0.41 -4.82 2.01
N MET A 37 -1.51 -5.44 1.64
CA MET A 37 -2.83 -4.91 1.93
C MET A 37 -3.83 -6.04 2.15
N LEU A 38 -4.70 -5.94 3.14
CA LEU A 38 -5.82 -6.86 3.29
C LEU A 38 -6.82 -6.67 2.14
N GLU A 39 -7.48 -7.75 1.76
CA GLU A 39 -8.38 -7.85 0.59
C GLU A 39 -9.46 -6.76 0.57
N HIS A 40 -10.04 -6.43 1.74
CA HIS A 40 -11.10 -5.43 1.87
C HIS A 40 -10.64 -4.08 2.42
N ALA A 41 -9.33 -3.88 2.59
CA ALA A 41 -8.78 -2.58 2.92
C ALA A 41 -8.81 -1.64 1.70
N TYR A 42 -8.63 -0.35 1.92
CA TYR A 42 -8.37 0.59 0.83
C TYR A 42 -7.15 1.46 1.10
N TYR A 43 -6.49 1.88 0.03
CA TYR A 43 -5.31 2.73 0.11
C TYR A 43 -5.39 3.83 -0.94
N THR A 44 -5.33 5.09 -0.52
CA THR A 44 -5.52 6.23 -1.39
C THR A 44 -4.81 7.47 -0.89
N VAL A 45 -4.50 8.40 -1.80
CA VAL A 45 -3.88 9.70 -1.47
C VAL A 45 -4.86 10.69 -0.85
N ILE A 46 -6.15 10.56 -1.15
CA ILE A 46 -7.22 11.47 -0.71
C ILE A 46 -8.53 10.70 -0.62
N SER A 47 -9.45 11.14 0.24
CA SER A 47 -10.79 10.54 0.27
C SER A 47 -11.55 10.76 -1.05
N PRO A 48 -12.46 9.86 -1.45
CA PRO A 48 -13.27 10.05 -2.64
C PRO A 48 -14.06 11.36 -2.65
N GLU A 49 -14.59 11.78 -1.50
CA GLU A 49 -15.31 13.06 -1.36
C GLU A 49 -14.38 14.25 -1.58
N GLY A 50 -13.17 14.20 -1.03
CA GLY A 50 -12.14 15.22 -1.24
C GLY A 50 -11.71 15.30 -2.70
N CYS A 51 -11.50 14.17 -3.35
CA CYS A 51 -11.18 14.07 -4.77
C CYS A 51 -12.30 14.67 -5.63
N ALA A 52 -13.56 14.28 -5.39
CA ALA A 52 -14.72 14.77 -6.09
C ALA A 52 -14.87 16.30 -5.94
N SER A 53 -14.66 16.81 -4.74
CA SER A 53 -14.71 18.24 -4.46
C SER A 53 -13.67 19.03 -5.24
N ILE A 54 -12.44 18.49 -5.36
CA ILE A 54 -11.36 19.15 -6.10
C ILE A 54 -11.59 19.10 -7.62
N LEU A 55 -11.92 17.91 -8.16
CA LEU A 55 -12.04 17.72 -9.60
C LEU A 55 -13.33 18.29 -10.17
N TRP A 56 -14.43 18.13 -9.48
CA TRP A 56 -15.76 18.47 -10.01
C TRP A 56 -16.52 19.52 -9.21
N ARG A 57 -15.94 19.99 -8.09
CA ARG A 57 -16.60 20.93 -7.14
C ARG A 57 -17.93 20.42 -6.58
N ASP A 58 -18.03 19.09 -6.49
CA ASP A 58 -19.24 18.39 -6.04
C ASP A 58 -18.85 17.13 -5.27
N ALA A 59 -18.91 17.19 -3.94
CA ALA A 59 -18.58 16.05 -3.07
C ALA A 59 -19.55 14.86 -3.23
N ALA A 60 -20.77 15.08 -3.74
CA ALA A 60 -21.75 14.02 -3.94
C ALA A 60 -21.31 13.02 -5.05
N ARG A 61 -20.35 13.40 -5.89
CA ARG A 61 -19.76 12.53 -6.90
C ARG A 61 -18.65 11.61 -6.35
N TYR A 62 -18.67 11.31 -5.05
CA TYR A 62 -17.67 10.45 -4.40
C TYR A 62 -17.58 9.04 -5.01
N ALA A 63 -18.69 8.48 -5.52
CA ALA A 63 -18.67 7.16 -6.15
C ALA A 63 -17.83 7.16 -7.45
N ASP A 64 -18.00 8.18 -8.31
CA ASP A 64 -17.21 8.35 -9.53
C ASP A 64 -15.72 8.54 -9.19
N ALA A 65 -15.44 9.28 -8.10
CA ALA A 65 -14.09 9.51 -7.63
C ALA A 65 -13.45 8.21 -7.08
N ALA A 66 -14.18 7.41 -6.33
CA ALA A 66 -13.68 6.12 -5.80
C ALA A 66 -13.30 5.16 -6.93
N GLU A 67 -14.13 5.08 -7.97
CA GLU A 67 -13.85 4.27 -9.16
C GLU A 67 -12.60 4.76 -9.91
N ALA A 68 -12.48 6.07 -10.10
CA ALA A 68 -11.33 6.67 -10.79
C ALA A 68 -10.02 6.56 -10.00
N LEU A 69 -10.06 6.63 -8.68
CA LEU A 69 -8.90 6.54 -7.80
C LEU A 69 -8.28 5.13 -7.72
N LYS A 70 -9.02 4.08 -8.10
CA LYS A 70 -8.51 2.71 -8.07
C LYS A 70 -7.95 2.32 -6.69
N ILE A 71 -8.80 2.40 -5.66
CA ILE A 71 -8.38 2.32 -4.25
C ILE A 71 -8.35 0.90 -3.67
N THR A 72 -8.83 -0.11 -4.43
CA THR A 72 -8.94 -1.49 -3.96
C THR A 72 -7.60 -2.22 -4.03
N SER A 73 -7.44 -3.28 -3.23
CA SER A 73 -6.26 -4.14 -3.24
C SER A 73 -5.93 -4.70 -4.63
N LYS A 74 -6.95 -5.13 -5.39
CA LYS A 74 -6.80 -5.67 -6.74
C LYS A 74 -6.28 -4.62 -7.71
N ASP A 75 -6.90 -3.44 -7.74
CA ASP A 75 -6.44 -2.34 -8.59
C ASP A 75 -5.00 -1.95 -8.28
N LEU A 76 -4.66 -1.83 -6.99
CA LEU A 76 -3.35 -1.38 -6.55
C LEU A 76 -2.25 -2.43 -6.78
N LEU A 77 -2.61 -3.72 -6.75
CA LEU A 77 -1.72 -4.81 -7.14
C LEU A 77 -1.42 -4.77 -8.65
N GLU A 78 -2.45 -4.58 -9.49
CA GLU A 78 -2.28 -4.42 -10.95
C GLU A 78 -1.44 -3.19 -11.31
N LEU A 79 -1.58 -2.10 -10.57
CA LEU A 79 -0.80 -0.87 -10.74
C LEU A 79 0.62 -0.97 -10.18
N GLY A 80 0.96 -2.04 -9.46
CA GLY A 80 2.27 -2.24 -8.83
C GLY A 80 2.52 -1.28 -7.66
N ILE A 81 1.47 -0.77 -7.03
CA ILE A 81 1.56 0.11 -5.86
C ILE A 81 1.71 -0.70 -4.57
N ILE A 82 1.03 -1.84 -4.49
CA ILE A 82 1.25 -2.84 -3.45
C ILE A 82 1.92 -4.08 -4.03
N ASP A 83 2.59 -4.84 -3.17
CA ASP A 83 3.35 -6.05 -3.57
C ASP A 83 2.54 -7.33 -3.37
N GLU A 84 1.57 -7.32 -2.45
CA GLU A 84 0.78 -8.51 -2.09
C GLU A 84 -0.59 -8.12 -1.55
N GLU A 85 -1.63 -8.85 -1.98
CA GLU A 85 -2.94 -8.85 -1.37
C GLU A 85 -3.02 -10.02 -0.37
N ILE A 86 -3.38 -9.73 0.87
CA ILE A 86 -3.57 -10.74 1.92
C ILE A 86 -5.06 -11.05 2.03
N SER A 87 -5.44 -12.30 1.78
CA SER A 87 -6.82 -12.73 1.81
C SER A 87 -7.44 -12.65 3.20
N GLU A 88 -8.72 -12.34 3.24
CA GLU A 88 -9.53 -12.28 4.44
C GLU A 88 -10.52 -13.46 4.48
N PRO A 89 -10.97 -13.87 5.67
CA PRO A 89 -12.05 -14.85 5.80
C PRO A 89 -13.36 -14.28 5.25
N LEU A 90 -14.29 -15.17 4.90
CA LEU A 90 -15.62 -14.77 4.48
C LEU A 90 -16.29 -13.90 5.56
N GLY A 91 -16.74 -12.72 5.20
CA GLY A 91 -17.30 -11.72 6.10
C GLY A 91 -16.30 -10.67 6.58
N GLY A 92 -15.04 -10.73 6.14
CA GLY A 92 -13.99 -9.74 6.43
C GLY A 92 -13.13 -10.08 7.65
N ALA A 93 -12.10 -9.28 7.88
CA ALA A 93 -11.07 -9.50 8.90
C ALA A 93 -11.63 -9.70 10.33
N HIS A 94 -12.73 -9.04 10.65
CA HIS A 94 -13.34 -9.08 11.97
C HIS A 94 -14.15 -10.37 12.22
N SER A 95 -14.43 -11.17 11.19
CA SER A 95 -15.20 -12.42 11.32
C SER A 95 -14.36 -13.56 11.90
N ASP A 96 -13.05 -13.59 11.63
CA ASP A 96 -12.11 -14.58 12.20
C ASP A 96 -10.70 -13.99 12.31
N TYR A 97 -10.37 -13.47 13.49
CA TYR A 97 -9.07 -12.86 13.77
C TYR A 97 -7.90 -13.85 13.69
N ASN A 98 -8.14 -15.15 13.98
CA ASN A 98 -7.07 -16.15 13.94
C ASN A 98 -6.66 -16.44 12.50
N VAL A 99 -7.61 -16.56 11.59
CA VAL A 99 -7.34 -16.77 10.17
C VAL A 99 -6.58 -15.56 9.60
N VAL A 100 -7.04 -14.34 9.88
CA VAL A 100 -6.35 -13.12 9.42
C VAL A 100 -4.94 -13.03 9.97
N ALA A 101 -4.76 -13.29 11.27
CA ALA A 101 -3.44 -13.25 11.91
C ALA A 101 -2.47 -14.28 11.29
N GLU A 102 -2.93 -15.47 10.95
CA GLU A 102 -2.09 -16.50 10.34
C GLU A 102 -1.74 -16.15 8.88
N ASN A 103 -2.69 -15.61 8.10
CA ASN A 103 -2.44 -15.14 6.76
C ASN A 103 -1.39 -14.00 6.77
N MET A 104 -1.59 -12.98 7.62
CA MET A 104 -0.62 -11.90 7.80
C MET A 104 0.74 -12.39 8.25
N ARG A 105 0.76 -13.31 9.22
CA ARG A 105 2.02 -13.90 9.73
C ARG A 105 2.81 -14.57 8.62
N SER A 106 2.15 -15.37 7.79
CA SER A 106 2.76 -16.08 6.67
C SER A 106 3.39 -15.10 5.68
N SER A 107 2.66 -14.06 5.28
CA SER A 107 3.14 -13.01 4.37
C SER A 107 4.32 -12.23 4.98
N ILE A 108 4.23 -11.82 6.25
CA ILE A 108 5.31 -11.09 6.95
C ILE A 108 6.58 -11.94 7.02
N VAL A 109 6.47 -13.20 7.46
CA VAL A 109 7.63 -14.08 7.61
C VAL A 109 8.30 -14.34 6.27
N ASN A 110 7.53 -14.58 5.21
CA ASN A 110 8.06 -14.77 3.87
C ASN A 110 8.81 -13.53 3.37
N ALA A 111 8.21 -12.36 3.51
CA ALA A 111 8.83 -11.10 3.11
C ALA A 111 10.13 -10.83 3.90
N LEU A 112 10.11 -10.99 5.22
CA LEU A 112 11.29 -10.78 6.05
C LEU A 112 12.40 -11.78 5.73
N ASN A 113 12.08 -13.05 5.49
CA ASN A 113 13.05 -14.07 5.10
C ASN A 113 13.70 -13.79 3.74
N GLU A 114 12.97 -13.19 2.80
CA GLU A 114 13.52 -12.74 1.51
C GLU A 114 14.42 -11.53 1.70
N LEU A 115 13.91 -10.50 2.38
CA LEU A 115 14.59 -9.22 2.55
C LEU A 115 15.87 -9.33 3.40
N ALA A 116 15.87 -10.19 4.42
CA ALA A 116 17.01 -10.41 5.29
C ALA A 116 18.24 -11.00 4.57
N LYS A 117 18.06 -11.56 3.37
CA LYS A 117 19.18 -12.06 2.54
C LYS A 117 19.92 -10.95 1.78
N LYS A 118 19.37 -9.73 1.77
CA LYS A 118 19.91 -8.58 1.01
C LYS A 118 20.82 -7.74 1.89
N SER A 119 21.87 -7.16 1.30
CA SER A 119 22.69 -6.17 2.01
C SER A 119 21.89 -4.88 2.27
N PRO A 120 22.29 -4.09 3.28
CA PRO A 120 21.68 -2.79 3.56
C PRO A 120 21.64 -1.86 2.35
N GLU A 121 22.69 -1.85 1.56
CA GLU A 121 22.81 -1.04 0.34
C GLU A 121 21.77 -1.48 -0.69
N LYS A 122 21.67 -2.80 -0.92
CA LYS A 122 20.72 -3.37 -1.87
C LYS A 122 19.28 -3.13 -1.46
N LEU A 123 18.94 -3.22 -0.18
CA LEU A 123 17.61 -2.87 0.33
C LEU A 123 17.23 -1.42 -0.03
N ARG A 124 18.13 -0.47 0.22
CA ARG A 124 17.87 0.95 -0.10
C ARG A 124 17.74 1.21 -1.59
N GLU A 125 18.62 0.62 -2.40
CA GLU A 125 18.60 0.76 -3.86
C GLU A 125 17.30 0.20 -4.45
N GLU A 126 16.91 -1.00 -4.05
CA GLU A 126 15.66 -1.63 -4.53
C GLU A 126 14.41 -0.88 -4.05
N ARG A 127 14.41 -0.42 -2.80
CA ARG A 127 13.33 0.44 -2.27
C ARG A 127 13.20 1.71 -3.09
N TYR A 128 14.30 2.40 -3.35
CA TYR A 128 14.30 3.60 -4.18
C TYR A 128 13.82 3.30 -5.61
N ALA A 129 14.35 2.26 -6.24
CA ALA A 129 13.98 1.87 -7.59
C ALA A 129 12.49 1.53 -7.71
N LYS A 130 11.93 0.83 -6.70
CA LYS A 130 10.50 0.51 -6.62
C LYS A 130 9.63 1.77 -6.72
N PHE A 131 9.89 2.78 -5.88
CA PHE A 131 9.10 4.01 -5.89
C PHE A 131 9.33 4.85 -7.16
N ARG A 132 10.53 4.80 -7.73
CA ARG A 132 10.83 5.50 -9.01
C ARG A 132 10.14 4.85 -10.21
N ALA A 133 9.85 3.56 -10.14
CA ALA A 133 9.16 2.83 -11.20
C ALA A 133 7.63 2.98 -11.17
N MET A 134 7.07 3.53 -10.08
CA MET A 134 5.62 3.74 -9.95
C MET A 134 5.14 4.83 -10.91
N GLY A 135 3.98 4.57 -11.52
CA GLY A 135 3.34 5.48 -12.46
C GLY A 135 3.73 5.22 -13.91
N ARG A 136 2.80 5.58 -14.79
CA ARG A 136 3.00 5.55 -16.25
C ARG A 136 2.88 6.97 -16.77
N PHE A 137 3.82 7.40 -17.56
CA PHE A 137 3.78 8.69 -18.26
C PHE A 137 4.14 8.47 -19.73
N ILE A 138 3.60 9.31 -20.58
CA ILE A 138 3.93 9.34 -22.01
C ILE A 138 4.95 10.49 -22.15
N GLU A 139 6.11 10.18 -22.70
CA GLU A 139 7.04 11.23 -23.17
C GLU A 139 6.59 11.63 -24.58
N ASP A 140 6.26 12.93 -24.77
CA ASP A 140 5.94 13.52 -26.05
C ASP A 140 7.21 13.77 -26.89
#